data_97aaa52307ff82838eed0342b0088d61
#
_entry.id   97aaa52307ff82838eed0342b0088d61
#
_cell.length_a   1.000
_cell.length_b   1.000
_cell.length_c   1.000
_cell.angle_alpha   90.00
_cell.angle_beta   90.00
_cell.angle_gamma   90.00
#
_symmetry.space_group_name_H-M   'P 1'
#
loop_
_entity.id
_entity.type
_entity.pdbx_description
1 polymer ?
#
loop_
_entity_poly.entity_id
_entity_poly.type
_entity_poly.pdbx_seq_one_letter_code
_entity_poly.pdbx_strand_id
1 'polypeptide(L)'
;EKLPTESQLTAHFGVSRTVVREAIAALAADGMVQPRQGAGVFVMAQASSAFSSIAGERSNKISVALNVLEVRMGIEIESAGLASQRASASQIAAIQEAWNEFGRQLKMDSPTGRTDFAFHRAIAIATNNPFYLEVLDALGSRTIPCDVASPWGTESVLTHEYQAGLHEE
;
A
#
# COMPACT_ATOMS: atom_id res chain seq x y z
N GLU A 1 7.10 7.44 15.49
CA GLU A 1 8.37 7.37 16.24
C GLU A 1 8.96 8.78 16.35
N LYS A 2 9.68 9.09 17.46
CA LYS A 2 10.35 10.37 17.65
C LYS A 2 11.79 10.30 17.12
N LEU A 3 12.21 11.29 16.34
CA LEU A 3 13.60 11.40 15.91
C LEU A 3 14.52 11.78 17.07
N PRO A 4 15.81 11.39 17.02
CA PRO A 4 16.82 11.91 17.93
C PRO A 4 16.89 13.45 17.87
N THR A 5 17.40 14.06 18.92
CA THR A 5 17.57 15.52 18.95
C THR A 5 18.58 16.01 17.92
N GLU A 6 18.49 17.29 17.49
CA GLU A 6 19.44 17.90 16.56
C GLU A 6 20.90 17.69 17.01
N SER A 7 21.18 17.80 18.31
CA SER A 7 22.51 17.56 18.86
C SER A 7 22.97 16.11 18.72
N GLN A 8 22.08 15.15 18.93
CA GLN A 8 22.37 13.73 18.74
C GLN A 8 22.59 13.40 17.25
N LEU A 9 21.79 13.96 16.35
CA LEU A 9 21.97 13.79 14.91
C LEU A 9 23.28 14.42 14.43
N THR A 10 23.62 15.63 14.90
CA THR A 10 24.89 16.30 14.63
C THR A 10 26.08 15.42 15.05
N ALA A 11 26.04 14.86 16.27
CA ALA A 11 27.08 13.98 16.76
C ALA A 11 27.15 12.65 16.00
N HIS A 12 26.01 12.08 15.67
CA HIS A 12 25.92 10.78 14.99
C HIS A 12 26.45 10.84 13.55
N PHE A 13 26.08 11.90 12.80
CA PHE A 13 26.44 12.05 11.38
C PHE A 13 27.71 12.88 11.16
N GLY A 14 28.27 13.51 12.18
CA GLY A 14 29.47 14.35 12.07
C GLY A 14 29.26 15.63 11.22
N VAL A 15 28.04 16.15 11.15
CA VAL A 15 27.69 17.32 10.34
C VAL A 15 27.30 18.53 11.20
N SER A 16 27.23 19.73 10.62
CA SER A 16 26.83 20.93 11.36
C SER A 16 25.33 20.93 11.72
N ARG A 17 24.95 21.70 12.75
CA ARG A 17 23.54 21.89 13.11
C ARG A 17 22.72 22.48 11.98
N THR A 18 23.31 23.33 11.16
CA THR A 18 22.62 23.92 9.98
C THR A 18 22.21 22.83 9.02
N VAL A 19 23.12 21.92 8.67
CA VAL A 19 22.82 20.77 7.77
C VAL A 19 21.71 19.89 8.33
N VAL A 20 21.74 19.58 9.64
CA VAL A 20 20.70 18.79 10.29
C VAL A 20 19.34 19.50 10.20
N ARG A 21 19.30 20.81 10.47
CA ARG A 21 18.05 21.59 10.40
C ARG A 21 17.50 21.69 8.99
N GLU A 22 18.35 21.89 7.98
CA GLU A 22 17.96 21.89 6.57
C GLU A 22 17.40 20.54 6.14
N ALA A 23 18.06 19.43 6.54
CA ALA A 23 17.57 18.10 6.28
C ALA A 23 16.20 17.82 6.92
N ILE A 24 16.01 18.24 8.19
CA ILE A 24 14.72 18.13 8.88
C ILE A 24 13.65 18.99 8.18
N ALA A 25 14.00 20.20 7.72
CA ALA A 25 13.08 21.06 7.00
C ALA A 25 12.67 20.46 5.65
N ALA A 26 13.60 19.87 4.91
CA ALA A 26 13.31 19.14 3.67
C ALA A 26 12.39 17.94 3.93
N LEU A 27 12.73 17.09 4.91
CA LEU A 27 11.87 15.96 5.28
C LEU A 27 10.48 16.39 5.76
N ALA A 28 10.36 17.55 6.40
CA ALA A 28 9.08 18.10 6.82
C ALA A 28 8.28 18.64 5.62
N ALA A 29 8.94 19.26 4.65
CA ALA A 29 8.32 19.69 3.40
C ALA A 29 7.78 18.50 2.60
N ASP A 30 8.49 17.37 2.63
CA ASP A 30 8.06 16.10 2.00
C ASP A 30 7.03 15.33 2.85
N GLY A 31 6.61 15.87 4.00
CA GLY A 31 5.62 15.23 4.89
C GLY A 31 6.12 13.97 5.61
N MET A 32 7.43 13.69 5.56
CA MET A 32 8.03 12.51 6.20
C MET A 32 8.19 12.67 7.71
N VAL A 33 8.33 13.91 8.18
CA VAL A 33 8.43 14.23 9.61
C VAL A 33 7.57 15.42 9.97
N GLN A 34 7.16 15.50 11.23
CA GLN A 34 6.41 16.63 11.79
C GLN A 34 7.15 17.23 12.99
N PRO A 35 7.68 18.46 12.89
CA PRO A 35 8.17 19.20 14.03
C PRO A 35 7.01 19.59 14.95
N ARG A 36 7.16 19.33 16.26
CA ARG A 36 6.22 19.76 17.31
C ARG A 36 6.95 20.62 18.30
N GLN A 37 6.52 21.87 18.47
CA GLN A 37 7.16 22.83 19.35
C GLN A 37 7.28 22.29 20.77
N GLY A 38 8.50 22.30 21.32
CA GLY A 38 8.80 21.78 22.65
C GLY A 38 8.84 20.25 22.78
N ALA A 39 8.31 19.50 21.84
CA ALA A 39 8.21 18.04 21.90
C ALA A 39 9.26 17.32 21.03
N GLY A 40 9.78 17.97 19.99
CA GLY A 40 10.75 17.42 19.05
C GLY A 40 10.17 17.13 17.66
N VAL A 41 10.88 16.32 16.88
CA VAL A 41 10.50 15.93 15.52
C VAL A 41 10.02 14.48 15.51
N PHE A 42 8.88 14.23 14.89
CA PHE A 42 8.27 12.90 14.84
C PHE A 42 8.22 12.40 13.41
N VAL A 43 8.61 11.14 13.19
CA VAL A 43 8.41 10.46 11.91
C VAL A 43 6.91 10.31 11.68
N MET A 44 6.46 10.81 10.55
CA MET A 44 5.11 10.56 10.08
C MET A 44 5.10 9.17 9.45
N ALA A 45 4.12 8.33 9.82
CA ALA A 45 3.84 7.18 8.98
C ALA A 45 3.45 7.74 7.60
N GLN A 46 4.13 7.31 6.54
CA GLN A 46 3.72 7.66 5.18
C GLN A 46 2.33 7.07 4.92
N ALA A 47 1.31 7.78 5.35
CA ALA A 47 0.06 7.73 4.63
C ALA A 47 0.34 8.59 3.40
N SER A 48 0.29 8.02 2.21
CA SER A 48 0.40 8.77 0.97
C SER A 48 -0.56 9.95 1.04
N SER A 49 -0.01 11.15 1.26
CA SER A 49 -0.77 12.33 1.65
C SER A 49 -1.79 12.78 0.60
N ALA A 50 -1.60 12.36 -0.66
CA ALA A 50 -2.51 12.65 -1.74
C ALA A 50 -3.88 11.98 -1.58
N PHE A 51 -3.94 10.76 -1.03
CA PHE A 51 -5.20 10.03 -0.87
C PHE A 51 -5.80 10.15 0.54
N SER A 52 -4.99 10.45 1.57
CA SER A 52 -5.50 10.69 2.93
C SER A 52 -6.37 11.95 3.04
N SER A 53 -6.12 12.95 2.21
CA SER A 53 -6.93 14.18 2.14
C SER A 53 -8.27 13.96 1.43
N ILE A 54 -8.36 12.98 0.54
CA ILE A 54 -9.60 12.63 -0.18
C ILE A 54 -10.53 11.81 0.71
N ALA A 55 -9.96 11.00 1.60
CA ALA A 55 -10.69 10.14 2.53
C ALA A 55 -11.12 10.86 3.82
N GLY A 56 -11.56 12.09 3.77
CA GLY A 56 -11.90 12.95 4.92
C GLY A 56 -12.41 12.23 6.17
N GLU A 57 -12.00 12.68 7.34
CA GLU A 57 -12.16 12.07 8.68
C GLU A 57 -13.59 11.69 9.12
N ARG A 58 -14.60 11.94 8.30
CA ARG A 58 -16.04 11.75 8.64
C ARG A 58 -16.83 10.90 7.66
N SER A 59 -16.21 10.31 6.65
CA SER A 59 -16.92 9.42 5.73
C SER A 59 -17.10 8.05 6.36
N ASN A 60 -18.26 7.45 6.19
CA ASN A 60 -18.52 6.06 6.55
C ASN A 60 -17.41 5.18 5.94
N LYS A 61 -16.70 4.41 6.76
CA LYS A 61 -15.55 3.58 6.35
C LYS A 61 -15.88 2.68 5.14
N ILE A 62 -17.11 2.22 5.04
CA ILE A 62 -17.61 1.41 3.93
C ILE A 62 -17.66 2.23 2.64
N SER A 63 -18.16 3.46 2.68
CA SER A 63 -18.24 4.34 1.50
C SER A 63 -16.84 4.68 0.96
N VAL A 64 -15.89 4.93 1.85
CA VAL A 64 -14.49 5.18 1.44
C VAL A 64 -13.88 3.92 0.80
N ALA A 65 -14.10 2.75 1.39
CA ALA A 65 -13.60 1.50 0.83
C ALA A 65 -14.17 1.24 -0.57
N LEU A 66 -15.48 1.43 -0.76
CA LEU A 66 -16.12 1.27 -2.06
C LEU A 66 -15.57 2.23 -3.11
N ASN A 67 -15.38 3.51 -2.76
CA ASN A 67 -14.82 4.51 -3.69
C ASN A 67 -13.38 4.16 -4.08
N VAL A 68 -12.58 3.64 -3.15
CA VAL A 68 -11.20 3.20 -3.45
C VAL A 68 -11.20 1.96 -4.32
N LEU A 69 -12.09 0.99 -4.07
CA LEU A 69 -12.25 -0.20 -4.90
C LEU A 69 -12.63 0.17 -6.34
N GLU A 70 -13.52 1.13 -6.53
CA GLU A 70 -13.89 1.61 -7.87
C GLU A 70 -12.69 2.18 -8.63
N VAL A 71 -11.84 2.99 -7.96
CA VAL A 71 -10.60 3.50 -8.56
C VAL A 71 -9.61 2.35 -8.85
N ARG A 72 -9.44 1.41 -7.91
CA ARG A 72 -8.56 0.26 -8.08
C ARG A 72 -8.97 -0.58 -9.27
N MET A 73 -10.25 -0.88 -9.45
CA MET A 73 -10.76 -1.64 -10.60
C MET A 73 -10.23 -1.07 -11.92
N GLY A 74 -10.34 0.24 -12.14
CA GLY A 74 -9.84 0.88 -13.35
C GLY A 74 -8.33 0.70 -13.56
N ILE A 75 -7.56 0.82 -12.47
CA ILE A 75 -6.10 0.70 -12.52
C ILE A 75 -5.67 -0.75 -12.71
N GLU A 76 -6.29 -1.70 -12.02
CA GLU A 76 -5.89 -3.11 -12.03
C GLU A 76 -6.29 -3.81 -13.33
N ILE A 77 -7.45 -3.49 -13.90
CA ILE A 77 -7.88 -3.99 -15.22
C ILE A 77 -6.90 -3.51 -16.30
N GLU A 78 -6.56 -2.23 -16.32
CA GLU A 78 -5.60 -1.70 -17.29
C GLU A 78 -4.20 -2.26 -17.06
N SER A 79 -3.79 -2.44 -15.81
CA SER A 79 -2.51 -3.09 -15.45
C SER A 79 -2.43 -4.50 -16.01
N ALA A 80 -3.48 -5.30 -15.89
CA ALA A 80 -3.53 -6.67 -16.44
C ALA A 80 -3.41 -6.67 -17.96
N GLY A 81 -4.15 -5.78 -18.63
CA GLY A 81 -4.08 -5.60 -20.09
C GLY A 81 -2.68 -5.22 -20.57
N LEU A 82 -2.01 -4.28 -19.89
CA LEU A 82 -0.65 -3.87 -20.22
C LEU A 82 0.37 -4.96 -19.90
N ALA A 83 0.25 -5.63 -18.76
CA ALA A 83 1.12 -6.72 -18.36
C ALA A 83 1.07 -7.88 -19.35
N SER A 84 -0.11 -8.25 -19.86
CA SER A 84 -0.26 -9.31 -20.86
C SER A 84 0.55 -9.06 -22.15
N GLN A 85 0.82 -7.79 -22.47
CA GLN A 85 1.55 -7.38 -23.66
C GLN A 85 3.05 -7.13 -23.40
N ARG A 86 3.44 -6.83 -22.16
CA ARG A 86 4.75 -6.26 -21.83
C ARG A 86 5.57 -7.12 -20.86
N ALA A 87 4.94 -8.06 -20.17
CA ALA A 87 5.61 -8.84 -19.15
C ALA A 87 6.75 -9.69 -19.73
N SER A 88 7.89 -9.67 -19.08
CA SER A 88 8.96 -10.63 -19.33
C SER A 88 8.62 -12.00 -18.76
N ALA A 89 9.30 -13.05 -19.21
CA ALA A 89 9.12 -14.40 -18.66
C ALA A 89 9.35 -14.46 -17.14
N SER A 90 10.29 -13.69 -16.61
CA SER A 90 10.54 -13.61 -15.17
C SER A 90 9.41 -12.92 -14.41
N GLN A 91 8.78 -11.91 -14.98
CA GLN A 91 7.62 -11.24 -14.39
C GLN A 91 6.38 -12.13 -14.41
N ILE A 92 6.16 -12.89 -15.49
CA ILE A 92 5.10 -13.90 -15.54
C ILE A 92 5.29 -14.96 -14.44
N ALA A 93 6.52 -15.46 -14.25
CA ALA A 93 6.83 -16.38 -13.16
C ALA A 93 6.57 -15.78 -11.76
N ALA A 94 6.88 -14.50 -11.58
CA ALA A 94 6.60 -13.81 -10.32
C ALA A 94 5.09 -13.63 -10.06
N ILE A 95 4.29 -13.34 -11.08
CA ILE A 95 2.83 -13.28 -10.98
C ILE A 95 2.29 -14.67 -10.58
N GLN A 96 2.76 -15.74 -11.24
CA GLN A 96 2.34 -17.10 -10.93
C GLN A 96 2.71 -17.53 -9.51
N GLU A 97 3.90 -17.13 -9.02
CA GLU A 97 4.30 -17.42 -7.63
C GLU A 97 3.41 -16.68 -6.63
N ALA A 98 3.12 -15.40 -6.86
CA ALA A 98 2.21 -14.64 -6.02
C ALA A 98 0.80 -15.23 -5.99
N TRP A 99 0.28 -15.67 -7.12
CA TRP A 99 -0.99 -16.39 -7.24
C TRP A 99 -0.99 -17.70 -6.44
N ASN A 100 0.06 -18.52 -6.59
CA ASN A 100 0.20 -19.77 -5.87
C ASN A 100 0.25 -19.56 -4.35
N GLU A 101 0.93 -18.47 -3.89
CA GLU A 101 0.98 -18.13 -2.47
C GLU A 101 -0.40 -17.71 -1.95
N PHE A 102 -1.11 -16.87 -2.70
CA PHE A 102 -2.49 -16.51 -2.38
C PHE A 102 -3.37 -17.76 -2.23
N GLY A 103 -3.33 -18.69 -3.20
CA GLY A 103 -4.10 -19.93 -3.16
C GLY A 103 -3.69 -20.86 -1.99
N ARG A 104 -2.44 -20.85 -1.56
CA ARG A 104 -1.99 -21.58 -0.35
C ARG A 104 -2.62 -21.00 0.92
N GLN A 105 -2.57 -19.69 1.08
CA GLN A 105 -3.15 -19.00 2.24
C GLN A 105 -4.67 -19.21 2.31
N LEU A 106 -5.34 -19.13 1.17
CA LEU A 106 -6.77 -19.35 1.06
C LEU A 106 -7.16 -20.77 1.54
N LYS A 107 -6.42 -21.80 1.09
CA LYS A 107 -6.66 -23.20 1.51
C LYS A 107 -6.38 -23.44 3.00
N MET A 108 -5.53 -22.62 3.63
CA MET A 108 -5.19 -22.70 5.05
C MET A 108 -6.12 -21.89 5.95
N ASP A 109 -7.16 -21.28 5.39
CA ASP A 109 -8.08 -20.35 6.08
C ASP A 109 -7.32 -19.23 6.82
N SER A 110 -6.22 -18.78 6.22
CA SER A 110 -5.35 -17.73 6.76
C SER A 110 -5.71 -16.38 6.14
N PRO A 111 -5.42 -15.25 6.82
CA PRO A 111 -5.66 -13.91 6.26
C PRO A 111 -4.95 -13.74 4.92
N THR A 112 -5.70 -13.43 3.86
CA THR A 112 -5.21 -13.36 2.47
C THR A 112 -4.84 -11.96 1.99
N GLY A 113 -5.17 -10.91 2.72
CA GLY A 113 -5.00 -9.53 2.26
C GLY A 113 -3.60 -9.15 1.80
N ARG A 114 -2.58 -9.72 2.45
CA ARG A 114 -1.17 -9.48 2.05
C ARG A 114 -0.81 -10.19 0.75
N THR A 115 -1.26 -11.41 0.56
CA THR A 115 -0.95 -12.22 -0.61
C THR A 115 -1.75 -11.79 -1.82
N ASP A 116 -3.01 -11.40 -1.62
CA ASP A 116 -3.84 -10.74 -2.62
C ASP A 116 -3.16 -9.45 -3.13
N PHE A 117 -2.78 -8.58 -2.22
CA PHE A 117 -2.07 -7.35 -2.61
C PHE A 117 -0.74 -7.61 -3.32
N ALA A 118 0.01 -8.65 -2.91
CA ALA A 118 1.25 -9.04 -3.56
C ALA A 118 1.02 -9.52 -5.00
N PHE A 119 -0.09 -10.21 -5.27
CA PHE A 119 -0.49 -10.64 -6.60
C PHE A 119 -0.78 -9.41 -7.51
N HIS A 120 -1.62 -8.49 -7.09
CA HIS A 120 -1.93 -7.28 -7.85
C HIS A 120 -0.68 -6.40 -8.06
N ARG A 121 0.21 -6.35 -7.06
CA ARG A 121 1.51 -5.67 -7.18
C ARG A 121 2.41 -6.30 -8.24
N ALA A 122 2.46 -7.61 -8.33
CA ALA A 122 3.24 -8.31 -9.35
C ALA A 122 2.73 -7.98 -10.77
N ILE A 123 1.42 -7.87 -10.96
CA ILE A 123 0.80 -7.45 -12.23
C ILE A 123 1.17 -5.99 -12.53
N ALA A 124 1.07 -5.08 -11.56
CA ALA A 124 1.43 -3.68 -11.74
C ALA A 124 2.91 -3.50 -12.14
N ILE A 125 3.82 -4.26 -11.54
CA ILE A 125 5.24 -4.29 -11.93
C ILE A 125 5.41 -4.76 -13.38
N ALA A 126 4.64 -5.76 -13.80
CA ALA A 126 4.72 -6.35 -15.13
C ALA A 126 4.19 -5.43 -16.25
N THR A 127 3.52 -4.33 -15.92
CA THR A 127 3.17 -3.28 -16.89
C THR A 127 4.41 -2.59 -17.49
N ASN A 128 5.57 -2.69 -16.82
CA ASN A 128 6.79 -1.95 -17.12
C ASN A 128 6.60 -0.42 -17.12
N ASN A 129 5.58 0.06 -16.39
CA ASN A 129 5.33 1.48 -16.10
C ASN A 129 5.26 1.65 -14.58
N PRO A 130 6.28 2.29 -13.96
CA PRO A 130 6.40 2.36 -12.49
C PRO A 130 5.23 3.09 -11.83
N PHE A 131 4.53 3.97 -12.54
CA PHE A 131 3.41 4.72 -11.99
C PHE A 131 2.21 3.85 -11.60
N TYR A 132 1.99 2.71 -12.29
CA TYR A 132 0.94 1.76 -11.88
C TYR A 132 1.23 1.18 -10.49
N LEU A 133 2.49 0.82 -10.23
CA LEU A 133 2.91 0.33 -8.93
C LEU A 133 2.81 1.41 -7.85
N GLU A 134 3.29 2.64 -8.15
CA GLU A 134 3.23 3.77 -7.21
C GLU A 134 1.80 4.10 -6.80
N VAL A 135 0.87 4.14 -7.75
CA VAL A 135 -0.55 4.41 -7.47
C VAL A 135 -1.16 3.27 -6.67
N LEU A 136 -0.90 2.02 -7.03
CA LEU A 136 -1.40 0.86 -6.29
C LEU A 136 -0.86 0.83 -4.84
N ASP A 137 0.43 1.08 -4.64
CA ASP A 137 1.06 1.17 -3.31
C ASP A 137 0.49 2.35 -2.49
N ALA A 138 0.15 3.47 -3.15
CA ALA A 138 -0.47 4.62 -2.51
C ALA A 138 -1.91 4.34 -2.04
N LEU A 139 -2.67 3.56 -2.79
CA LEU A 139 -4.00 3.09 -2.38
C LEU A 139 -3.91 2.07 -1.24
N GLY A 140 -2.82 1.31 -1.21
CA GLY A 140 -2.42 0.43 -0.13
C GLY A 140 -3.26 -0.83 0.05
N SER A 141 -2.73 -1.75 0.85
CA SER A 141 -3.38 -3.01 1.21
C SER A 141 -4.64 -2.83 2.08
N ARG A 142 -4.84 -1.63 2.64
CA ARG A 142 -5.98 -1.32 3.52
C ARG A 142 -7.34 -1.34 2.83
N THR A 143 -7.35 -1.43 1.52
CA THR A 143 -8.55 -1.41 0.69
C THR A 143 -8.90 -2.77 0.11
N ILE A 144 -8.21 -3.83 0.58
CA ILE A 144 -8.52 -5.19 0.16
C ILE A 144 -9.70 -5.69 0.97
N PRO A 145 -10.79 -6.14 0.31
CA PRO A 145 -12.02 -6.56 0.99
C PRO A 145 -11.82 -7.68 2.02
N CYS A 146 -10.81 -8.53 1.83
CA CYS A 146 -10.51 -9.66 2.69
C CYS A 146 -10.01 -9.28 4.09
N ASP A 147 -9.50 -8.05 4.29
CA ASP A 147 -9.07 -7.55 5.61
C ASP A 147 -10.16 -6.72 6.31
N VAL A 148 -11.23 -6.39 5.61
CA VAL A 148 -12.40 -5.76 6.21
C VAL A 148 -13.20 -6.85 6.88
N ALA A 149 -13.24 -6.88 8.21
CA ALA A 149 -14.14 -7.77 8.94
C ALA A 149 -15.52 -7.66 8.30
N SER A 150 -15.98 -8.77 7.71
CA SER A 150 -17.27 -8.80 6.99
C SER A 150 -18.35 -8.21 7.87
N PRO A 151 -19.09 -7.19 7.41
CA PRO A 151 -20.20 -6.65 8.19
C PRO A 151 -21.31 -7.70 8.43
N TRP A 152 -21.21 -8.84 7.76
CA TRP A 152 -22.15 -9.96 7.82
C TRP A 152 -21.71 -11.11 8.73
N GLY A 153 -20.61 -10.96 9.49
CA GLY A 153 -20.08 -11.99 10.39
C GLY A 153 -19.08 -12.93 9.72
N THR A 154 -18.50 -13.81 10.52
CA THR A 154 -17.39 -14.69 10.16
C THR A 154 -17.77 -15.96 9.38
N GLU A 155 -18.90 -16.03 8.71
CA GLU A 155 -19.25 -17.15 7.84
C GLU A 155 -18.62 -16.98 6.45
N SER A 156 -17.37 -17.39 6.36
CA SER A 156 -16.46 -17.02 5.30
C SER A 156 -16.36 -18.02 4.13
N VAL A 157 -17.08 -19.12 4.13
CA VAL A 157 -16.93 -20.15 3.08
C VAL A 157 -17.31 -19.61 1.69
N LEU A 158 -18.42 -18.89 1.61
CA LEU A 158 -18.88 -18.26 0.35
C LEU A 158 -17.95 -17.14 -0.12
N THR A 159 -17.28 -16.46 0.81
CA THR A 159 -16.33 -15.38 0.52
C THR A 159 -15.05 -15.93 -0.11
N HIS A 160 -14.58 -17.09 0.36
CA HIS A 160 -13.38 -17.75 -0.17
C HIS A 160 -13.61 -18.31 -1.59
N GLU A 161 -14.74 -18.95 -1.85
CA GLU A 161 -15.10 -19.43 -3.20
C GLU A 161 -15.26 -18.27 -4.18
N TYR A 162 -15.87 -17.17 -3.74
CA TYR A 162 -16.02 -15.98 -4.56
C TYR A 162 -14.67 -15.29 -4.86
N GLN A 163 -13.79 -15.18 -3.86
CA GLN A 163 -12.45 -14.61 -4.06
C GLN A 163 -11.59 -15.47 -5.00
N ALA A 164 -11.67 -16.80 -4.90
CA ALA A 164 -10.96 -17.68 -5.81
C ALA A 164 -11.46 -17.52 -7.26
N GLY A 165 -12.77 -17.40 -7.47
CA GLY A 165 -13.37 -17.24 -8.80
C GLY A 165 -13.00 -15.91 -9.48
N LEU A 166 -12.85 -14.81 -8.72
CA LEU A 166 -12.51 -13.50 -9.28
C LEU A 166 -11.10 -13.42 -9.91
N HIS A 167 -10.21 -14.35 -9.56
CA HIS A 167 -8.83 -14.34 -10.04
C HIS A 167 -8.56 -15.39 -11.14
N GLU A 168 -9.51 -16.26 -11.42
CA GLU A 168 -9.40 -17.29 -12.49
C GLU A 168 -9.85 -16.78 -13.88
N GLU A 169 -10.60 -15.69 -13.96
CA GLU A 169 -11.01 -15.04 -15.21
C GLU A 169 -9.98 -13.95 -15.64
#